data_32c5ab0f82dcac021065e3f53e3ed44d
#
_entry.id   32c5ab0f82dcac021065e3f53e3ed44d
#
_cell.length_a   1.000
_cell.length_b   1.000
_cell.length_c   1.000
_cell.angle_alpha   90.00
_cell.angle_beta   90.00
_cell.angle_gamma   90.00
#
_symmetry.space_group_name_H-M   'P 1'
#
loop_
_entity.id
_entity.type
_entity.pdbx_description
1 polymer ?
#
loop_
_entity_poly.entity_id
_entity_poly.type
_entity_poly.pdbx_seq_one_letter_code
_entity_poly.pdbx_strand_id
1 'polypeptide(L)'
;MTKTFEELFAELKLKAETRPEGSSTVKELDAGVHTIGKKLVEEAAESWMAAEYKSQEETAEELSQLLYHAQVMMIACGLDLEDIYKYL
;
A
#
# COMPACT_ATOMS: atom_id res chain seq x y z
N MET A 1 -10.48 7.34 -13.84
CA MET A 1 -11.33 6.86 -12.72
C MET A 1 -10.50 6.65 -11.48
N THR A 2 -11.05 6.98 -10.34
CA THR A 2 -10.40 6.84 -9.06
C THR A 2 -10.99 5.68 -8.26
N LYS A 3 -10.21 5.15 -7.32
CA LYS A 3 -10.67 4.10 -6.40
C LYS A 3 -10.74 4.64 -5.00
N THR A 4 -11.66 4.13 -4.22
CA THR A 4 -11.68 4.41 -2.79
C THR A 4 -10.64 3.51 -2.11
N PHE A 5 -10.33 3.81 -0.86
CA PHE A 5 -9.44 2.99 -0.06
C PHE A 5 -9.94 1.55 0.08
N GLU A 6 -11.26 1.40 0.27
CA GLU A 6 -11.92 0.09 0.37
C GLU A 6 -11.86 -0.68 -0.94
N GLU A 7 -12.06 0.01 -2.06
CA GLU A 7 -11.99 -0.63 -3.37
C GLU A 7 -10.58 -1.13 -3.67
N LEU A 8 -9.59 -0.34 -3.32
CA LEU A 8 -8.20 -0.75 -3.48
C LEU A 8 -7.92 -2.01 -2.65
N PHE A 9 -8.36 -2.01 -1.40
CA PHE A 9 -8.14 -3.17 -0.53
C PHE A 9 -8.77 -4.44 -1.09
N ALA A 10 -10.01 -4.34 -1.58
CA ALA A 10 -10.71 -5.47 -2.19
C ALA A 10 -9.96 -5.98 -3.43
N GLU A 11 -9.44 -5.08 -4.26
CA GLU A 11 -8.66 -5.43 -5.44
C GLU A 11 -7.38 -6.17 -5.05
N LEU A 12 -6.66 -5.67 -4.04
CA LEU A 12 -5.41 -6.28 -3.60
C LEU A 12 -5.65 -7.65 -2.95
N LYS A 13 -6.73 -7.79 -2.18
CA LYS A 13 -7.11 -9.09 -1.60
C LYS A 13 -7.40 -10.10 -2.69
N LEU A 14 -8.12 -9.69 -3.72
CA LEU A 14 -8.41 -10.57 -4.84
C LEU A 14 -7.13 -10.99 -5.56
N LYS A 15 -6.19 -10.08 -5.75
CA LYS A 15 -4.90 -10.42 -6.36
C LYS A 15 -4.11 -11.39 -5.51
N ALA A 16 -4.19 -11.27 -4.19
CA ALA A 16 -3.53 -12.20 -3.27
C ALA A 16 -4.10 -13.61 -3.41
N GLU A 17 -5.40 -13.73 -3.65
CA GLU A 17 -6.09 -15.02 -3.83
C GLU A 17 -5.88 -15.62 -5.21
N THR A 18 -6.05 -14.82 -6.26
CA THR A 18 -6.00 -15.31 -7.65
C THR A 18 -4.57 -15.36 -8.20
N ARG A 19 -3.67 -14.61 -7.59
CA ARG A 19 -2.24 -14.58 -7.94
C ARG A 19 -1.98 -14.40 -9.45
N PRO A 20 -2.50 -13.29 -10.04
CA PRO A 20 -2.30 -13.08 -11.47
C PRO A 20 -0.82 -12.98 -11.83
N GLU A 21 -0.46 -13.59 -12.94
CA GLU A 21 0.91 -13.60 -13.43
C GLU A 21 1.39 -12.17 -13.71
N GLY A 22 2.61 -11.86 -13.29
CA GLY A 22 3.19 -10.54 -13.49
C GLY A 22 2.74 -9.47 -12.51
N SER A 23 1.92 -9.83 -11.52
CA SER A 23 1.43 -8.88 -10.53
C SER A 23 2.54 -8.43 -9.57
N SER A 24 2.76 -7.11 -9.49
CA SER A 24 3.72 -6.55 -8.55
C SER A 24 3.26 -6.76 -7.10
N THR A 25 1.94 -6.78 -6.87
CA THR A 25 1.37 -7.03 -5.56
C THR A 25 1.69 -8.45 -5.06
N VAL A 26 1.50 -9.44 -5.93
CA VAL A 26 1.82 -10.83 -5.60
C VAL A 26 3.33 -10.97 -5.32
N LYS A 27 4.14 -10.33 -6.14
CA LYS A 27 5.60 -10.37 -5.97
C LYS A 27 6.01 -9.80 -4.62
N GLU A 28 5.41 -8.68 -4.23
CA GLU A 28 5.70 -8.03 -2.95
C GLU A 28 5.25 -8.90 -1.77
N LEU A 29 4.06 -9.50 -1.86
CA LEU A 29 3.56 -10.41 -0.85
C LEU A 29 4.47 -11.62 -0.67
N ASP A 30 4.94 -12.18 -1.79
CA ASP A 30 5.84 -13.34 -1.76
C ASP A 30 7.20 -12.98 -1.16
N ALA A 31 7.64 -11.74 -1.32
CA ALA A 31 8.91 -11.28 -0.75
C ALA A 31 8.85 -11.16 0.79
N GLY A 32 7.65 -10.96 1.34
CA GLY A 32 7.44 -11.01 2.78
C GLY A 32 7.43 -9.68 3.50
N VAL A 33 7.07 -9.74 4.78
CA VAL A 33 6.84 -8.56 5.63
C VAL A 33 8.06 -7.63 5.69
N HIS A 34 9.24 -8.18 5.75
CA HIS A 34 10.47 -7.35 5.83
C HIS A 34 10.63 -6.46 4.60
N THR A 35 10.44 -7.03 3.42
CA THR A 35 10.54 -6.28 2.16
C THR A 35 9.43 -5.25 2.04
N ILE A 36 8.20 -5.61 2.43
CA ILE A 36 7.07 -4.68 2.44
C ILE A 36 7.37 -3.52 3.41
N GLY A 37 7.95 -3.83 4.57
CA GLY A 37 8.33 -2.82 5.57
C GLY A 37 9.32 -1.80 5.01
N LYS A 38 10.29 -2.26 4.24
CA LYS A 38 11.25 -1.36 3.57
C LYS A 38 10.54 -0.43 2.61
N LYS A 39 9.56 -0.94 1.86
CA LYS A 39 8.76 -0.11 0.95
C LYS A 39 7.96 0.95 1.69
N LEU A 40 7.38 0.58 2.83
CA LEU A 40 6.65 1.53 3.67
C LEU A 40 7.55 2.68 4.12
N VAL A 41 8.75 2.36 4.58
CA VAL A 41 9.71 3.37 5.04
C VAL A 41 10.13 4.29 3.88
N GLU A 42 10.42 3.71 2.72
CA GLU A 42 10.78 4.47 1.52
C GLU A 42 9.68 5.46 1.14
N GLU A 43 8.45 4.99 1.06
CA GLU A 43 7.32 5.84 0.65
C GLU A 43 7.00 6.90 1.70
N ALA A 44 7.16 6.57 2.98
CA ALA A 44 6.96 7.56 4.04
C ALA A 44 7.99 8.68 3.92
N ALA A 45 9.26 8.34 3.68
CA ALA A 45 10.32 9.32 3.49
C ALA A 45 10.09 10.16 2.24
N GLU A 46 9.71 9.54 1.13
CA GLU A 46 9.44 10.24 -0.13
C GLU A 46 8.23 11.17 0.00
N SER A 47 7.19 10.76 0.76
CA SER A 47 6.03 11.61 1.01
C SER A 47 6.42 12.85 1.80
N TRP A 48 7.24 12.69 2.81
CA TRP A 48 7.74 13.79 3.62
C TRP A 48 8.57 14.75 2.75
N MET A 49 9.52 14.22 2.00
CA MET A 49 10.39 15.04 1.13
C MET A 49 9.56 15.76 0.07
N ALA A 50 8.56 15.11 -0.51
CA ALA A 50 7.69 15.75 -1.49
C ALA A 50 6.91 16.90 -0.86
N ALA A 51 6.41 16.71 0.37
CA ALA A 51 5.67 17.74 1.07
C ALA A 51 6.52 18.99 1.35
N GLU A 52 7.81 18.80 1.66
CA GLU A 52 8.71 19.93 1.97
C GLU A 52 9.28 20.60 0.73
N TYR A 53 9.58 19.83 -0.31
CA TYR A 53 10.42 20.34 -1.41
C TYR A 53 9.81 20.22 -2.81
N LYS A 54 8.66 19.58 -2.95
CA LYS A 54 8.06 19.35 -4.26
C LYS A 54 6.64 19.89 -4.32
N SER A 55 5.90 19.53 -5.38
CA SER A 55 4.55 20.02 -5.61
C SER A 55 3.51 19.25 -4.77
N GLN A 56 2.31 19.84 -4.66
CA GLN A 56 1.17 19.15 -4.03
C GLN A 56 0.81 17.88 -4.79
N GLU A 57 0.93 17.92 -6.11
CA GLU A 57 0.64 16.78 -6.97
C GLU A 57 1.59 15.60 -6.66
N GLU A 58 2.88 15.90 -6.59
CA GLU A 58 3.88 14.88 -6.25
C GLU A 58 3.68 14.34 -4.84
N THR A 59 3.32 15.20 -3.90
CA THR A 59 3.02 14.79 -2.52
C THR A 59 1.84 13.83 -2.49
N ALA A 60 0.77 14.15 -3.21
CA ALA A 60 -0.41 13.29 -3.27
C ALA A 60 -0.07 11.93 -3.89
N GLU A 61 0.75 11.93 -4.93
CA GLU A 61 1.19 10.70 -5.58
C GLU A 61 1.98 9.81 -4.62
N GLU A 62 2.95 10.39 -3.89
CA GLU A 62 3.74 9.65 -2.92
C GLU A 62 2.91 9.11 -1.77
N LEU A 63 1.95 9.91 -1.27
CA LEU A 63 1.05 9.46 -0.21
C LEU A 63 0.18 8.30 -0.69
N SER A 64 -0.25 8.31 -1.96
CA SER A 64 -1.04 7.20 -2.50
C SER A 64 -0.22 5.90 -2.53
N GLN A 65 1.08 6.00 -2.82
CA GLN A 65 1.97 4.84 -2.79
C GLN A 65 2.16 4.33 -1.37
N LEU A 66 2.25 5.24 -0.40
CA LEU A 66 2.36 4.86 1.00
C LEU A 66 1.11 4.08 1.44
N LEU A 67 -0.08 4.56 1.07
CA LEU A 67 -1.34 3.87 1.39
C LEU A 67 -1.42 2.50 0.73
N TYR A 68 -0.94 2.39 -0.51
CA TYR A 68 -0.89 1.11 -1.23
C TYR A 68 -0.05 0.08 -0.47
N HIS A 69 1.18 0.45 -0.11
CA HIS A 69 2.08 -0.48 0.60
C HIS A 69 1.57 -0.79 2.01
N ALA A 70 0.89 0.17 2.66
CA ALA A 70 0.25 -0.09 3.94
C ALA A 70 -0.80 -1.20 3.82
N GLN A 71 -1.59 -1.17 2.74
CA GLN A 71 -2.59 -2.20 2.51
C GLN A 71 -1.95 -3.56 2.18
N VAL A 72 -0.86 -3.56 1.42
CA VAL A 72 -0.13 -4.81 1.15
C VAL A 72 0.37 -5.41 2.47
N MET A 73 0.86 -4.57 3.38
CA MET A 73 1.29 -5.02 4.71
C MET A 73 0.12 -5.62 5.50
N MET A 74 -1.05 -4.98 5.46
CA MET A 74 -2.25 -5.49 6.13
C MET A 74 -2.58 -6.90 5.64
N ILE A 75 -2.56 -7.09 4.32
CA ILE A 75 -2.86 -8.39 3.71
C ILE A 75 -1.81 -9.42 4.10
N ALA A 76 -0.54 -9.04 4.07
CA ALA A 76 0.56 -9.93 4.45
C ALA A 76 0.44 -10.40 5.90
N CYS A 77 -0.13 -9.56 6.77
CA CYS A 77 -0.31 -9.88 8.19
C CYS A 77 -1.67 -10.53 8.49
N GLY A 78 -2.48 -10.77 7.47
CA GLY A 78 -3.80 -11.40 7.65
C GLY A 78 -4.84 -10.47 8.27
N LEU A 79 -4.67 -9.15 8.12
CA LEU A 79 -5.58 -8.15 8.69
C LEU A 79 -6.59 -7.68 7.66
N ASP A 80 -7.80 -7.39 8.12
CA ASP A 80 -8.83 -6.71 7.33
C ASP A 80 -8.89 -5.24 7.72
N LEU A 81 -9.57 -4.42 6.92
CA LEU A 81 -9.72 -3.00 7.22
C LEU A 81 -10.37 -2.74 8.59
N GLU A 82 -11.32 -3.58 8.98
CA GLU A 82 -11.98 -3.43 10.27
C GLU A 82 -10.98 -3.55 11.43
N ASP A 83 -9.96 -4.39 11.27
CA ASP A 83 -8.92 -4.54 12.30
C ASP A 83 -8.15 -3.24 12.50
N ILE A 84 -8.04 -2.44 11.45
CA ILE A 84 -7.36 -1.15 11.49
C ILE A 84 -8.32 -0.06 11.99
N TYR A 85 -9.54 -0.04 11.44
CA TYR A 85 -10.53 1.00 11.72
C TYR A 85 -10.92 1.08 13.19
N LYS A 86 -10.92 -0.05 13.90
CA LYS A 86 -11.30 -0.07 15.32
C LYS A 86 -10.35 0.76 16.20
N TYR A 87 -9.16 1.08 15.69
CA TYR A 87 -8.22 1.93 16.41
C TYR A 87 -8.27 3.40 15.98
N LEU A 88 -9.07 3.72 14.97
CA LEU A 88 -9.24 5.09 14.51
C LEU A 88 -10.45 5.73 15.15
#